data_8b43333741b07a09a18c295ec3675f6b
#
_entry.id   8b43333741b07a09a18c295ec3675f6b
#
_cell.length_a   1.000
_cell.length_b   1.000
_cell.length_c   1.000
_cell.angle_alpha   90.00
_cell.angle_beta   90.00
_cell.angle_gamma   90.00
#
_symmetry.space_group_name_H-M   'P 1'
#
loop_
_entity.id
_entity.type
_entity.pdbx_description
1 polymer ?
#
loop_
_entity_poly.entity_id
_entity_poly.type
_entity_poly.pdbx_seq_one_letter_code
_entity_poly.pdbx_strand_id
1 'polypeptide(L)'
;MTTKDIDKINLEILEIIDNNVLVIVEGKKDIVSLNNLGIKNIISLENKPLFKIIESINEKEVIILTDLDKEGKKLFNKLRYNLQKNRIKINIKLRNLLFKNKLSHIEGLDTYLKQQ
;
A
#
# COMPACT_ATOMS: atom_id res chain seq x y z
N MET A 1 15.35 0.76 13.31
CA MET A 1 14.41 -0.37 13.10
C MET A 1 15.11 -1.66 13.50
N THR A 2 14.44 -2.50 14.26
CA THR A 2 15.04 -3.75 14.74
C THR A 2 14.87 -4.87 13.71
N THR A 3 15.64 -5.95 13.87
CA THR A 3 15.46 -7.17 13.05
C THR A 3 14.03 -7.70 13.16
N LYS A 4 13.45 -7.63 14.36
CA LYS A 4 12.06 -8.07 14.59
C LYS A 4 11.06 -7.24 13.79
N ASP A 5 11.27 -5.93 13.69
CA ASP A 5 10.40 -5.05 12.90
C ASP A 5 10.50 -5.37 11.41
N ILE A 6 11.71 -5.60 10.92
CA ILE A 6 11.94 -5.98 9.53
C ILE A 6 11.27 -7.31 9.21
N ASP A 7 11.38 -8.29 10.11
CA ASP A 7 10.74 -9.59 9.95
C ASP A 7 9.22 -9.45 9.86
N LYS A 8 8.62 -8.61 10.70
CA LYS A 8 7.18 -8.37 10.65
C LYS A 8 6.74 -7.76 9.33
N ILE A 9 7.49 -6.78 8.83
CA ILE A 9 7.19 -6.16 7.54
C ILE A 9 7.30 -7.20 6.43
N ASN A 10 8.37 -7.99 6.40
CA ASN A 10 8.57 -9.00 5.38
C ASN A 10 7.49 -10.09 5.40
N LEU A 11 7.07 -10.52 6.60
CA LEU A 11 5.98 -11.49 6.74
C LEU A 11 4.67 -10.94 6.20
N GLU A 12 4.38 -9.67 6.48
CA GLU A 12 3.16 -9.05 5.98
C GLU A 12 3.18 -8.94 4.45
N ILE A 13 4.34 -8.61 3.87
CA ILE A 13 4.50 -8.56 2.42
C ILE A 13 4.25 -9.95 1.81
N LEU A 14 4.78 -11.02 2.43
CA LEU A 14 4.54 -12.38 1.95
C LEU A 14 3.06 -12.75 2.01
N GLU A 15 2.34 -12.35 3.06
CA GLU A 15 0.89 -12.58 3.14
C GLU A 15 0.14 -11.87 2.03
N ILE A 16 0.52 -10.63 1.73
CA ILE A 16 -0.08 -9.86 0.65
C ILE A 16 0.12 -10.57 -0.69
N ILE A 17 1.32 -11.09 -0.93
CA ILE A 17 1.65 -11.83 -2.14
C ILE A 17 0.82 -13.11 -2.23
N ASP A 18 0.79 -13.89 -1.15
CA ASP A 18 0.08 -15.18 -1.13
C ASP A 18 -1.42 -15.02 -1.35
N ASN A 19 -2.02 -13.98 -0.80
CA ASN A 19 -3.44 -13.73 -0.93
C ASN A 19 -3.80 -12.86 -2.14
N ASN A 20 -2.80 -12.41 -2.87
CA ASN A 20 -2.95 -11.56 -4.06
C ASN A 20 -3.87 -10.36 -3.82
N VAL A 21 -3.71 -9.72 -2.66
CA VAL A 21 -4.54 -8.56 -2.29
C VAL A 21 -4.20 -7.37 -3.18
N LEU A 22 -5.22 -6.65 -3.63
CA LEU A 22 -5.01 -5.44 -4.43
C LEU A 22 -4.39 -4.33 -3.57
N VAL A 23 -3.31 -3.74 -4.08
CA VAL A 23 -2.62 -2.63 -3.41
C VAL A 23 -2.78 -1.37 -4.25
N ILE A 24 -3.18 -0.28 -3.61
CA ILE A 24 -3.36 1.03 -4.26
C ILE A 24 -2.22 1.94 -3.84
N VAL A 25 -1.50 2.51 -4.81
CA VAL A 25 -0.36 3.41 -4.58
C VAL A 25 -0.56 4.73 -5.35
N GLU A 26 0.29 5.73 -5.08
CA GLU A 26 0.15 7.03 -5.71
C GLU A 26 0.67 7.05 -7.15
N GLY A 27 1.81 6.44 -7.45
CA GLY A 27 2.46 6.57 -8.73
C GLY A 27 3.23 5.35 -9.21
N LYS A 28 3.82 5.50 -10.40
CA LYS A 28 4.54 4.41 -11.08
C LYS A 28 5.80 3.95 -10.35
N LYS A 29 6.51 4.86 -9.71
CA LYS A 29 7.72 4.50 -8.96
C LYS A 29 7.40 3.64 -7.75
N ASP A 30 6.23 3.84 -7.15
CA ASP A 30 5.75 3.00 -6.06
C ASP A 30 5.46 1.59 -6.55
N ILE A 31 4.87 1.47 -7.75
CA ILE A 31 4.64 0.15 -8.38
C ILE A 31 5.96 -0.59 -8.57
N VAL A 32 6.98 0.10 -9.09
CA VAL A 32 8.30 -0.52 -9.30
C VAL A 32 8.87 -1.03 -7.98
N SER A 33 8.82 -0.20 -6.93
CA SER A 33 9.31 -0.58 -5.61
C SER A 33 8.62 -1.84 -5.09
N LEU A 34 7.30 -1.88 -5.13
CA LEU A 34 6.53 -3.02 -4.63
C LEU A 34 6.69 -4.25 -5.52
N ASN A 35 6.79 -4.09 -6.83
CA ASN A 35 7.09 -5.19 -7.74
C ASN A 35 8.43 -5.86 -7.40
N ASN A 36 9.44 -5.06 -7.08
CA ASN A 36 10.74 -5.58 -6.68
C ASN A 36 10.68 -6.36 -5.37
N LEU A 37 9.65 -6.13 -4.56
CA LEU A 37 9.40 -6.89 -3.34
C LEU A 37 8.49 -8.12 -3.57
N GLY A 38 8.01 -8.32 -4.80
CA GLY A 38 7.19 -9.45 -5.18
C GLY A 38 5.69 -9.19 -5.23
N ILE A 39 5.24 -7.99 -4.89
CA ILE A 39 3.82 -7.63 -4.96
C ILE A 39 3.48 -7.26 -6.40
N LYS A 40 2.50 -7.94 -7.00
CA LYS A 40 2.16 -7.76 -8.42
C LYS A 40 0.78 -7.14 -8.66
N ASN A 41 -0.17 -7.34 -7.76
CA ASN A 41 -1.53 -6.86 -7.92
C ASN A 41 -1.65 -5.42 -7.40
N ILE A 42 -1.25 -4.46 -8.24
CA ILE A 42 -1.10 -3.06 -7.83
C ILE A 42 -1.77 -2.15 -8.87
N ILE A 43 -2.45 -1.12 -8.39
CA ILE A 43 -2.91 -0.02 -9.24
C ILE A 43 -2.38 1.30 -8.68
N SER A 44 -2.14 2.27 -9.57
CA SER A 44 -1.74 3.62 -9.15
C SER A 44 -2.88 4.60 -9.37
N LEU A 45 -2.85 5.68 -8.61
CA LEU A 45 -3.81 6.79 -8.73
C LEU A 45 -3.45 7.73 -9.87
N GLU A 46 -2.29 7.54 -10.48
CA GLU A 46 -1.74 8.44 -11.48
C GLU A 46 -2.59 8.44 -12.75
N ASN A 47 -2.85 9.64 -13.26
CA ASN A 47 -3.51 9.88 -14.54
C ASN A 47 -4.97 9.42 -14.63
N LYS A 48 -5.63 9.15 -13.50
CA LYS A 48 -7.03 8.77 -13.48
C LYS A 48 -7.80 9.56 -12.42
N PRO A 49 -9.03 9.98 -12.71
CA PRO A 49 -9.88 10.55 -11.68
C PRO A 49 -10.14 9.55 -10.56
N LEU A 50 -10.11 10.01 -9.33
CA LEU A 50 -10.25 9.15 -8.16
C LEU A 50 -11.56 8.36 -8.18
N PHE A 51 -12.66 9.00 -8.59
CA PHE A 51 -13.97 8.34 -8.63
C PHE A 51 -13.98 7.14 -9.58
N LYS A 52 -13.26 7.22 -10.71
CA LYS A 52 -13.18 6.11 -11.66
C LYS A 52 -12.41 4.93 -11.08
N ILE A 53 -11.34 5.22 -10.34
CA ILE A 53 -10.58 4.19 -9.66
C ILE A 53 -11.45 3.47 -8.65
N ILE A 54 -12.17 4.23 -7.82
CA ILE A 54 -13.06 3.67 -6.80
C ILE A 54 -14.14 2.80 -7.44
N GLU A 55 -14.76 3.26 -8.52
CA GLU A 55 -15.79 2.50 -9.22
C GLU A 55 -15.26 1.19 -9.83
N SER A 56 -13.97 1.15 -10.20
CA SER A 56 -13.38 -0.01 -10.86
C SER A 56 -13.01 -1.14 -9.90
N ILE A 57 -13.00 -0.88 -8.58
CA ILE A 57 -12.55 -1.85 -7.59
C ILE A 57 -13.70 -2.77 -7.21
N ASN A 58 -13.53 -4.07 -7.52
CA ASN A 58 -14.51 -5.11 -7.20
C ASN A 58 -14.02 -6.09 -6.13
N GLU A 59 -12.84 -5.88 -5.61
CA GLU A 59 -12.25 -6.73 -4.57
C GLU A 59 -12.97 -6.53 -3.24
N LYS A 60 -12.99 -7.58 -2.41
CA LYS A 60 -13.56 -7.51 -1.07
C LYS A 60 -12.64 -6.86 -0.07
N GLU A 61 -11.34 -6.88 -0.35
CA GLU A 61 -10.31 -6.35 0.51
C GLU A 61 -9.25 -5.65 -0.32
N VAL A 62 -8.77 -4.50 0.13
CA VAL A 62 -7.67 -3.77 -0.52
C VAL A 62 -6.71 -3.24 0.53
N ILE A 63 -5.51 -2.92 0.08
CA ILE A 63 -4.49 -2.25 0.87
C ILE A 63 -4.22 -0.90 0.22
N ILE A 64 -4.21 0.16 1.01
CA ILE A 64 -3.91 1.50 0.51
C ILE A 64 -2.51 1.88 1.01
N LEU A 65 -1.57 2.03 0.08
CA LEU A 65 -0.20 2.42 0.39
C LEU A 65 0.16 3.75 -0.30
N THR A 66 -0.65 4.76 -0.04
CA THR A 66 -0.23 6.13 -0.32
C THR A 66 0.86 6.51 0.69
N ASP A 67 1.68 7.49 0.36
CA ASP A 67 2.75 7.93 1.26
C ASP A 67 2.22 8.35 2.62
N LEU A 68 3.08 8.32 3.62
CA LEU A 68 2.72 8.66 5.00
C LEU A 68 2.99 10.13 5.31
N ASP A 69 3.20 10.96 4.29
CA ASP A 69 3.23 12.40 4.43
C ASP A 69 1.82 12.99 4.48
N LYS A 70 1.73 14.29 4.60
CA LYS A 70 0.45 15.00 4.75
C LYS A 70 -0.51 14.72 3.59
N GLU A 71 -0.02 14.80 2.36
CA GLU A 71 -0.84 14.57 1.16
C GLU A 71 -1.27 13.11 1.05
N GLY A 72 -0.36 12.19 1.31
CA GLY A 72 -0.66 10.76 1.28
C GLY A 72 -1.68 10.36 2.33
N LYS A 73 -1.66 11.00 3.51
CA LYS A 73 -2.66 10.75 4.56
C LYS A 73 -4.05 11.26 4.15
N LYS A 74 -4.12 12.38 3.45
CA LYS A 74 -5.39 12.89 2.91
C LYS A 74 -5.97 11.94 1.88
N LEU A 75 -5.13 11.45 0.96
CA LEU A 75 -5.55 10.48 -0.05
C LEU A 75 -6.01 9.18 0.60
N PHE A 76 -5.29 8.70 1.60
CA PHE A 76 -5.67 7.50 2.34
C PHE A 76 -7.07 7.64 2.94
N ASN A 77 -7.32 8.75 3.63
CA ASN A 77 -8.61 8.96 4.28
C ASN A 77 -9.76 9.03 3.28
N LYS A 78 -9.54 9.70 2.16
CA LYS A 78 -10.54 9.83 1.11
C LYS A 78 -10.85 8.49 0.45
N LEU A 79 -9.82 7.71 0.11
CA LEU A 79 -9.99 6.37 -0.45
C LEU A 79 -10.69 5.46 0.54
N ARG A 80 -10.24 5.43 1.79
CA ARG A 80 -10.84 4.58 2.81
C ARG A 80 -12.32 4.86 2.98
N TYR A 81 -12.69 6.13 3.09
CA TYR A 81 -14.09 6.52 3.26
C TYR A 81 -14.96 5.98 2.11
N ASN A 82 -14.54 6.23 0.88
CA ASN A 82 -15.32 5.85 -0.29
C ASN A 82 -15.36 4.34 -0.51
N LEU A 83 -14.25 3.63 -0.28
CA LEU A 83 -14.20 2.19 -0.43
C LEU A 83 -15.01 1.48 0.66
N GLN A 84 -14.97 1.96 1.89
CA GLN A 84 -15.78 1.39 2.97
C GLN A 84 -17.27 1.58 2.72
N LYS A 85 -17.68 2.68 2.11
CA LYS A 85 -19.07 2.87 1.68
C LYS A 85 -19.50 1.79 0.69
N ASN A 86 -18.58 1.30 -0.12
CA ASN A 86 -18.83 0.21 -1.07
C ASN A 86 -18.62 -1.16 -0.44
N ARG A 87 -18.51 -1.24 0.90
CA ARG A 87 -18.34 -2.47 1.68
C ARG A 87 -17.03 -3.21 1.39
N ILE A 88 -16.00 -2.47 1.02
CA ILE A 88 -14.68 -3.03 0.80
C ILE A 88 -13.88 -2.89 2.09
N LYS A 89 -13.28 -4.00 2.53
CA LYS A 89 -12.44 -4.00 3.73
C LYS A 89 -11.08 -3.37 3.41
N ILE A 90 -10.62 -2.49 4.27
CA ILE A 90 -9.30 -1.86 4.15
C ILE A 90 -8.34 -2.57 5.12
N ASN A 91 -7.32 -3.22 4.57
CA ASN A 91 -6.29 -3.87 5.38
C ASN A 91 -5.18 -2.85 5.65
N ILE A 92 -5.00 -2.49 6.92
CA ILE A 92 -4.06 -1.44 7.32
C ILE A 92 -2.79 -1.99 7.98
N LYS A 93 -2.60 -3.30 7.98
CA LYS A 93 -1.49 -3.92 8.72
C LYS A 93 -0.12 -3.43 8.25
N LEU A 94 0.14 -3.52 6.94
CA LEU A 94 1.44 -3.08 6.42
C LEU A 94 1.62 -1.57 6.60
N ARG A 95 0.58 -0.78 6.32
CA ARG A 95 0.65 0.67 6.49
C ARG A 95 1.03 1.04 7.92
N ASN A 96 0.41 0.39 8.91
CA ASN A 96 0.71 0.64 10.32
C ASN A 96 2.14 0.26 10.68
N LEU A 97 2.65 -0.86 10.16
CA LEU A 97 4.02 -1.27 10.38
C LEU A 97 5.02 -0.25 9.81
N LEU A 98 4.74 0.25 8.61
CA LEU A 98 5.58 1.27 7.97
C LEU A 98 5.55 2.58 8.76
N PHE A 99 4.37 3.01 9.18
CA PHE A 99 4.22 4.23 9.98
C PHE A 99 4.97 4.12 11.31
N LYS A 100 4.81 3.01 12.01
CA LYS A 100 5.48 2.75 13.28
C LYS A 100 7.01 2.83 13.15
N ASN A 101 7.54 2.43 12.01
CA ASN A 101 8.97 2.41 11.76
C ASN A 101 9.46 3.63 10.96
N LYS A 102 8.62 4.64 10.82
CA LYS A 102 8.93 5.92 10.17
C LYS A 102 9.35 5.78 8.70
N LEU A 103 8.83 4.77 8.04
CA LEU A 103 9.02 4.57 6.61
C LEU A 103 7.87 5.26 5.86
N SER A 104 8.08 6.53 5.51
CA SER A 104 7.01 7.40 5.04
C SER A 104 6.77 7.36 3.54
N HIS A 105 7.71 6.84 2.76
CA HIS A 105 7.60 6.80 1.30
C HIS A 105 7.69 5.38 0.78
N ILE A 106 6.79 5.05 -0.16
CA ILE A 106 6.75 3.72 -0.78
C ILE A 106 7.86 3.58 -1.82
N GLU A 107 8.12 4.65 -2.58
CA GLU A 107 9.27 4.70 -3.47
C GLU A 107 10.54 4.50 -2.64
N GLY A 108 11.38 3.56 -3.07
CA GLY A 108 12.63 3.25 -2.35
C GLY A 108 12.49 2.24 -1.22
N LEU A 109 11.27 1.79 -0.91
CA LEU A 109 11.05 0.80 0.15
C LEU A 109 11.77 -0.51 -0.16
N ASP A 110 11.76 -0.94 -1.42
CA ASP A 110 12.46 -2.14 -1.88
C ASP A 110 13.96 -2.06 -1.59
N THR A 111 14.59 -0.95 -1.95
CA THR A 111 16.01 -0.72 -1.70
C THR A 111 16.31 -0.72 -0.20
N TYR A 112 15.49 -0.03 0.57
CA TYR A 112 15.67 0.05 2.01
C TYR A 112 15.59 -1.33 2.67
N LEU A 113 14.57 -2.12 2.36
CA LEU A 113 14.38 -3.44 2.95
C LEU A 113 15.48 -4.43 2.54
N LYS A 114 15.98 -4.34 1.31
CA LYS A 114 17.07 -5.21 0.84
C LYS A 114 18.40 -4.91 1.51
N GLN A 115 18.57 -3.73 2.09
CA GLN A 115 19.79 -3.34 2.78
C GLN A 115 19.83 -3.77 4.25
N GLN A 116 18.76 -4.32 4.77
CA GLN A 116 18.68 -4.71 6.19
C GLN A 116 19.19 -6.11 6.48
#